data_4d57c1db73ce23eb82fe39d18d655125
#
_entry.id   4d57c1db73ce23eb82fe39d18d655125
#
_cell.length_a   1.000
_cell.length_b   1.000
_cell.length_c   1.000
_cell.angle_alpha   90.00
_cell.angle_beta   90.00
_cell.angle_gamma   90.00
#
_symmetry.space_group_name_H-M   'P 1'
#
loop_
_entity.id
_entity.type
_entity.pdbx_description
1 polymer ?
#
loop_
_entity_poly.entity_id
_entity_poly.type
_entity_poly.pdbx_seq_one_letter_code
_entity_poly.pdbx_strand_id
1 'polypeptide(L)'
;MPTHALAFVLVALVATATACRGSAHDDAAAAPPDPAAWFVDRAEDSGLRFVHVNGMTGRHYFPEVMPPGAGLLDFDNDGDLDVFLVQGERLGASSDGAVSSPAAPGGRLFRNDLIVNADGTRRMQFVDVTEGSGIRANAYGMGVVAGDIDNDGWTDVYLTNFGANQLYRNNHDGTFTDVSRQSGTDNSGFSVSAAFVDYDRDGWLDLYVAGYVQYSIAADRTCTDLAGVRGYCPPQVYDAAPDHLYRNRGNGTFVDVTGHALLGHRFGRGLGVVTADFNDDGWPDIYVANDGGENLLWINLRNGTFRDEALAAGVAVTGEGHAEASMGVDAGDFDNDGDADLFMTELNGEGSNLYVNNGQAQFEDRSAPSGLGPASLQYTGFGTGWFDFDNDGWLDLLSVNGRVQAAEGTTGDTFPMHQRKLLFRNLGNGRFEDVTSRAGAVFLQPQVGRGAAFGDIDNDGDEDVLVANDTGPAQLLVNTLGERGGARHHWIGLRLAGTAARRDMPGARVEIVRSGQPSLWRQVRADGSYASANDPRVLVGLGDSAAVSRVRVRWPDGRTEEWNTVGIDRWQTLVEGSAR
;
A
#
# COMPACT_ATOMS: atom_id res chain seq x y z
N MET A 1 7.72 -16.95 88.28
CA MET A 1 7.42 -15.55 88.19
C MET A 1 8.57 -14.92 87.45
N PRO A 2 8.43 -14.55 86.21
CA PRO A 2 9.36 -13.60 85.61
C PRO A 2 8.61 -12.36 85.11
N THR A 3 9.27 -11.24 85.33
CA THR A 3 8.90 -9.85 85.03
C THR A 3 9.13 -9.54 83.53
N HIS A 4 8.10 -8.99 82.91
CA HIS A 4 8.19 -8.45 81.52
C HIS A 4 8.60 -6.97 81.58
N ALA A 5 9.67 -6.61 80.86
CA ALA A 5 10.07 -5.23 80.62
C ALA A 5 9.47 -4.77 79.28
N LEU A 6 8.68 -3.66 79.31
CA LEU A 6 8.18 -2.97 78.12
C LEU A 6 9.27 -1.99 77.61
N ALA A 7 9.65 -2.14 76.35
CA ALA A 7 10.44 -1.16 75.61
C ALA A 7 9.55 -0.25 74.80
N PHE A 8 9.58 1.07 75.06
CA PHE A 8 8.95 2.09 74.24
C PHE A 8 9.84 2.43 73.05
N VAL A 9 9.30 2.28 71.82
CA VAL A 9 9.95 2.75 70.60
C VAL A 9 9.34 4.13 70.25
N LEU A 10 10.18 5.15 70.24
CA LEU A 10 9.87 6.52 69.79
C LEU A 10 9.92 6.51 68.26
N VAL A 11 8.79 6.80 67.60
CA VAL A 11 8.72 7.02 66.14
C VAL A 11 8.85 8.53 65.89
N ALA A 12 9.97 8.92 65.27
CA ALA A 12 10.18 10.28 64.79
C ALA A 12 9.54 10.41 63.40
N LEU A 13 8.52 11.26 63.25
CA LEU A 13 7.95 11.66 61.96
C LEU A 13 8.92 12.61 61.26
N VAL A 14 9.51 12.20 60.15
CA VAL A 14 10.19 13.10 59.22
C VAL A 14 9.20 13.46 58.12
N ALA A 15 8.79 14.72 58.09
CA ALA A 15 7.99 15.28 57.01
C ALA A 15 8.89 15.58 55.82
N THR A 16 8.79 14.75 54.75
CA THR A 16 9.42 15.05 53.48
C THR A 16 8.48 15.89 52.64
N ALA A 17 8.88 17.11 52.36
CA ALA A 17 8.22 17.99 51.39
C ALA A 17 8.47 17.41 49.96
N THR A 18 7.41 16.90 49.33
CA THR A 18 7.46 16.48 47.94
C THR A 18 7.33 17.71 47.04
N ALA A 19 8.44 18.16 46.49
CA ALA A 19 8.42 19.15 45.42
C ALA A 19 7.92 18.47 44.13
N CYS A 20 6.82 19.00 43.58
CA CYS A 20 6.39 18.65 42.22
C CYS A 20 7.50 19.01 41.22
N ARG A 21 8.25 18.04 40.77
CA ARG A 21 9.06 18.14 39.54
C ARG A 21 8.13 17.94 38.37
N GLY A 22 7.96 18.98 37.55
CA GLY A 22 7.39 18.87 36.23
C GLY A 22 8.15 17.78 35.43
N SER A 23 7.42 16.88 34.85
CA SER A 23 7.98 15.92 33.88
C SER A 23 8.51 16.70 32.67
N ALA A 24 9.82 16.92 32.65
CA ALA A 24 10.49 17.17 31.39
C ALA A 24 10.30 15.91 30.53
N HIS A 25 9.75 16.05 29.31
CA HIS A 25 9.92 15.06 28.30
C HIS A 25 11.44 14.92 28.09
N ASP A 26 11.98 13.80 28.53
CA ASP A 26 13.28 13.37 28.07
C ASP A 26 13.10 13.07 26.56
N ASP A 27 13.58 13.98 25.71
CA ASP A 27 13.96 13.66 24.34
C ASP A 27 15.09 12.61 24.45
N ALA A 28 14.70 11.35 24.53
CA ALA A 28 15.65 10.26 24.35
C ALA A 28 16.15 10.39 22.91
N ALA A 29 17.37 10.89 22.74
CA ALA A 29 18.05 10.86 21.46
C ALA A 29 17.90 9.45 20.88
N ALA A 30 17.40 9.34 19.66
CA ALA A 30 17.24 8.06 18.98
C ALA A 30 18.56 7.29 19.08
N ALA A 31 18.49 6.04 19.48
CA ALA A 31 19.67 5.19 19.50
C ALA A 31 20.27 5.18 18.08
N PRO A 32 21.61 5.22 17.94
CA PRO A 32 22.20 5.12 16.62
C PRO A 32 21.68 3.87 15.91
N PRO A 33 21.41 3.94 14.58
CA PRO A 33 20.87 2.81 13.83
C PRO A 33 21.77 1.58 14.03
N ASP A 34 21.13 0.44 14.24
CA ASP A 34 21.83 -0.84 14.34
C ASP A 34 22.53 -1.10 12.99
N PRO A 35 23.88 -1.18 12.95
CA PRO A 35 24.59 -1.46 11.69
C PRO A 35 24.25 -2.83 11.10
N ALA A 36 23.50 -3.67 11.81
CA ALA A 36 22.99 -4.95 11.35
C ALA A 36 21.54 -4.91 10.83
N ALA A 37 20.81 -3.81 10.93
CA ALA A 37 19.41 -3.70 10.48
C ALA A 37 19.29 -3.72 8.94
N TRP A 38 18.40 -4.51 8.34
CA TRP A 38 18.18 -4.54 6.88
C TRP A 38 17.46 -3.29 6.40
N PHE A 39 16.55 -2.79 7.20
CA PHE A 39 15.80 -1.56 6.93
C PHE A 39 16.01 -0.54 8.03
N VAL A 40 16.11 0.72 7.60
CA VAL A 40 16.25 1.88 8.48
C VAL A 40 15.19 2.92 8.12
N ASP A 41 14.48 3.45 9.12
CA ASP A 41 13.57 4.58 8.91
C ASP A 41 14.38 5.85 8.64
N ARG A 42 14.21 6.43 7.45
CA ARG A 42 14.87 7.66 7.00
C ARG A 42 13.90 8.84 6.84
N ALA A 43 12.64 8.70 7.20
CA ALA A 43 11.64 9.75 6.98
C ALA A 43 12.06 11.10 7.57
N GLU A 44 12.40 11.15 8.85
CA GLU A 44 12.76 12.41 9.49
C GLU A 44 14.09 12.98 8.97
N ASP A 45 15.10 12.13 8.81
CA ASP A 45 16.45 12.52 8.36
C ASP A 45 16.44 13.04 6.92
N SER A 46 15.56 12.51 6.07
CA SER A 46 15.41 12.95 4.67
C SER A 46 14.49 14.16 4.50
N GLY A 47 13.82 14.62 5.59
CA GLY A 47 12.89 15.75 5.53
C GLY A 47 11.45 15.37 5.26
N LEU A 48 11.11 14.09 5.17
CA LEU A 48 9.73 13.60 5.02
C LEU A 48 9.00 13.67 6.36
N ARG A 49 8.61 14.88 6.76
CA ARG A 49 7.96 15.15 8.04
C ARG A 49 6.46 15.24 7.90
N PHE A 50 5.79 14.13 8.15
CA PHE A 50 4.34 14.04 8.08
C PHE A 50 3.80 13.21 9.25
N VAL A 51 2.73 13.70 9.87
CA VAL A 51 1.98 12.98 10.89
C VAL A 51 0.52 12.96 10.46
N HIS A 52 -0.02 11.76 10.31
CA HIS A 52 -1.43 11.59 9.98
C HIS A 52 -2.33 11.99 11.15
N VAL A 53 -3.43 12.64 10.84
CA VAL A 53 -4.49 13.04 11.78
C VAL A 53 -5.82 12.50 11.26
N ASN A 54 -6.38 11.51 11.93
CA ASN A 54 -7.67 10.93 11.55
C ASN A 54 -8.90 11.74 12.04
N GLY A 55 -8.67 12.85 12.73
CA GLY A 55 -9.73 13.71 13.24
C GLY A 55 -10.60 13.09 14.32
N MET A 56 -10.12 12.05 15.00
CA MET A 56 -10.83 11.30 16.04
C MET A 56 -11.53 12.22 17.04
N THR A 57 -12.83 12.00 17.24
CA THR A 57 -13.69 12.83 18.09
C THR A 57 -14.09 12.16 19.39
N GLY A 58 -13.73 10.88 19.59
CA GLY A 58 -14.24 10.00 20.66
C GLY A 58 -15.67 9.52 20.43
N ARG A 59 -16.24 9.82 19.24
CA ARG A 59 -17.55 9.31 18.82
C ARG A 59 -17.45 7.99 18.08
N HIS A 60 -16.26 7.53 17.73
CA HIS A 60 -15.97 6.31 16.99
C HIS A 60 -16.69 6.31 15.62
N TYR A 61 -16.54 7.40 14.86
CA TYR A 61 -17.02 7.44 13.49
C TYR A 61 -16.25 6.45 12.63
N PHE A 62 -16.95 5.69 11.83
CA PHE A 62 -16.40 4.56 11.11
C PHE A 62 -15.18 4.89 10.21
N PRO A 63 -15.13 6.04 9.51
CA PRO A 63 -13.93 6.38 8.73
C PRO A 63 -12.65 6.58 9.55
N GLU A 64 -12.74 6.87 10.86
CA GLU A 64 -11.57 7.24 11.68
C GLU A 64 -10.48 6.15 11.77
N VAL A 65 -10.80 4.88 11.45
CA VAL A 65 -9.88 3.74 11.58
C VAL A 65 -9.41 3.16 10.24
N MET A 66 -9.82 3.75 9.12
CA MET A 66 -9.55 3.19 7.79
C MET A 66 -8.33 3.81 7.09
N PRO A 67 -8.14 5.16 7.03
CA PRO A 67 -7.00 5.77 6.36
C PRO A 67 -5.71 5.64 7.20
N PRO A 68 -4.54 6.04 6.65
CA PRO A 68 -4.30 6.65 5.34
C PRO A 68 -3.64 5.71 4.33
N GLY A 69 -3.79 6.02 3.04
CA GLY A 69 -2.92 5.52 1.98
C GLY A 69 -1.65 6.37 1.79
N ALA A 70 -0.73 5.86 0.97
CA ALA A 70 0.53 6.51 0.59
C ALA A 70 0.84 6.26 -0.89
N GLY A 71 1.52 7.20 -1.57
CA GLY A 71 1.89 7.04 -2.97
C GLY A 71 3.33 7.40 -3.27
N LEU A 72 3.94 6.61 -4.13
CA LEU A 72 5.21 6.87 -4.79
C LEU A 72 4.94 7.23 -6.26
N LEU A 73 5.51 8.32 -6.73
CA LEU A 73 5.32 8.82 -8.09
C LEU A 73 6.47 9.76 -8.47
N ASP A 74 6.85 9.77 -9.73
CA ASP A 74 7.76 10.78 -10.29
C ASP A 74 6.90 11.83 -10.98
N PHE A 75 6.50 12.91 -10.25
CA PHE A 75 5.55 13.90 -10.77
C PHE A 75 6.21 15.00 -11.60
N ASP A 76 7.50 15.26 -11.42
CA ASP A 76 8.23 16.30 -12.16
C ASP A 76 9.19 15.77 -13.23
N ASN A 77 9.16 14.43 -13.46
CA ASN A 77 9.91 13.73 -14.50
C ASN A 77 11.44 13.87 -14.37
N ASP A 78 11.95 13.99 -13.15
CA ASP A 78 13.39 14.04 -12.92
C ASP A 78 14.03 12.64 -12.72
N GLY A 79 13.19 11.61 -12.54
CA GLY A 79 13.58 10.21 -12.38
C GLY A 79 13.71 9.77 -10.94
N ASP A 80 13.49 10.66 -9.97
CA ASP A 80 13.45 10.36 -8.55
C ASP A 80 11.99 10.13 -8.11
N LEU A 81 11.77 9.22 -7.17
CA LEU A 81 10.42 8.99 -6.66
C LEU A 81 10.05 10.03 -5.62
N ASP A 82 8.95 10.71 -5.86
CA ASP A 82 8.29 11.64 -4.98
C ASP A 82 7.25 10.93 -4.11
N VAL A 83 6.75 11.63 -3.10
CA VAL A 83 5.84 11.06 -2.11
C VAL A 83 4.55 11.86 -2.01
N PHE A 84 3.40 11.17 -2.10
CA PHE A 84 2.12 11.72 -1.69
C PHE A 84 1.60 11.01 -0.44
N LEU A 85 1.24 11.79 0.61
CA LEU A 85 0.68 11.26 1.85
C LEU A 85 -0.73 11.80 2.07
N VAL A 86 -1.66 10.88 2.23
CA VAL A 86 -3.07 11.16 2.43
C VAL A 86 -3.32 11.63 3.86
N GLN A 87 -4.25 12.58 4.04
CA GLN A 87 -4.58 13.16 5.36
C GLN A 87 -6.08 13.05 5.63
N GLY A 88 -6.41 12.72 6.89
CA GLY A 88 -7.77 12.83 7.39
C GLY A 88 -8.12 14.26 7.83
N GLU A 89 -9.37 14.45 8.22
CA GLU A 89 -9.88 15.69 8.78
C GLU A 89 -10.85 15.41 9.94
N ARG A 90 -11.26 16.42 10.67
CA ARG A 90 -12.23 16.25 11.75
C ARG A 90 -13.62 15.99 11.21
N LEU A 91 -14.20 14.84 11.56
CA LEU A 91 -15.56 14.47 11.17
C LEU A 91 -16.61 15.06 12.14
N GLY A 92 -17.70 15.59 11.56
CA GLY A 92 -18.86 16.12 12.31
C GLY A 92 -18.65 17.48 12.96
N ALA A 93 -19.76 18.14 13.32
CA ALA A 93 -19.71 19.40 14.05
C ALA A 93 -19.29 19.17 15.51
N SER A 94 -18.40 20.03 16.03
CA SER A 94 -18.03 20.03 17.46
C SER A 94 -19.29 20.36 18.30
N SER A 95 -19.79 19.41 19.07
CA SER A 95 -20.95 19.64 19.97
C SER A 95 -20.58 20.42 21.23
N ASP A 96 -19.27 20.64 21.49
CA ASP A 96 -18.79 21.03 22.81
C ASP A 96 -18.11 22.41 22.87
N GLY A 97 -18.27 23.25 21.83
CA GLY A 97 -17.68 24.59 21.84
C GLY A 97 -16.15 24.62 22.11
N ALA A 98 -15.51 23.46 22.11
CA ALA A 98 -14.09 23.35 22.32
C ALA A 98 -13.35 23.83 21.08
N VAL A 99 -12.37 24.67 21.33
CA VAL A 99 -11.41 25.30 20.45
C VAL A 99 -11.22 24.49 19.16
N SER A 100 -11.46 25.14 18.03
CA SER A 100 -11.06 24.61 16.72
C SER A 100 -9.60 24.17 16.83
N SER A 101 -9.36 22.87 16.86
CA SER A 101 -8.06 22.36 16.43
C SER A 101 -7.79 23.00 15.07
N PRO A 102 -6.61 23.54 14.79
CA PRO A 102 -6.32 24.05 13.46
C PRO A 102 -6.78 22.95 12.48
N ALA A 103 -7.48 23.36 11.42
CA ALA A 103 -7.93 22.44 10.39
C ALA A 103 -6.74 21.52 10.06
N ALA A 104 -6.97 20.21 10.08
CA ALA A 104 -5.91 19.29 9.72
C ALA A 104 -5.37 19.73 8.33
N PRO A 105 -4.07 19.89 8.18
CA PRO A 105 -3.53 20.22 6.88
C PRO A 105 -3.88 19.07 5.93
N GLY A 106 -4.46 19.31 4.76
CA GLY A 106 -4.82 18.27 3.79
C GLY A 106 -3.65 17.35 3.41
N GLY A 107 -3.88 16.41 2.50
CA GLY A 107 -2.81 15.55 1.96
C GLY A 107 -1.59 16.34 1.48
N ARG A 108 -0.43 15.74 1.50
CA ARG A 108 0.87 16.40 1.25
C ARG A 108 1.61 15.77 0.09
N LEU A 109 2.12 16.61 -0.79
CA LEU A 109 3.06 16.23 -1.85
C LEU A 109 4.47 16.68 -1.46
N PHE A 110 5.39 15.71 -1.43
CA PHE A 110 6.80 15.94 -1.16
C PHE A 110 7.61 15.60 -2.40
N ARG A 111 8.39 16.55 -2.89
CA ARG A 111 9.37 16.31 -3.94
C ARG A 111 10.66 15.76 -3.33
N ASN A 112 11.23 14.74 -3.95
CA ASN A 112 12.52 14.18 -3.59
C ASN A 112 13.63 14.82 -4.45
N ASP A 113 14.49 15.61 -3.82
CA ASP A 113 15.70 16.13 -4.48
C ASP A 113 16.87 15.15 -4.17
N LEU A 114 16.95 14.02 -4.88
CA LEU A 114 17.96 12.99 -4.65
C LEU A 114 19.35 13.46 -5.03
N ILE A 115 20.28 13.41 -4.09
CA ILE A 115 21.66 13.80 -4.31
C ILE A 115 22.54 12.55 -4.44
N VAL A 116 23.12 12.35 -5.61
CA VAL A 116 24.11 11.29 -5.85
C VAL A 116 25.49 11.87 -5.82
N ASN A 117 26.29 11.49 -4.81
CA ASN A 117 27.67 11.98 -4.64
C ASN A 117 28.64 11.26 -5.60
N ALA A 118 29.82 11.85 -5.80
CA ALA A 118 30.86 11.29 -6.68
C ALA A 118 31.41 9.93 -6.22
N ASP A 119 31.24 9.58 -4.95
CA ASP A 119 31.62 8.29 -4.36
C ASP A 119 30.50 7.24 -4.44
N GLY A 120 29.36 7.59 -5.06
CA GLY A 120 28.20 6.73 -5.21
C GLY A 120 27.23 6.73 -4.03
N THR A 121 27.54 7.44 -2.94
CA THR A 121 26.60 7.60 -1.83
C THR A 121 25.40 8.44 -2.25
N ARG A 122 24.20 8.07 -1.77
CA ARG A 122 22.94 8.73 -2.08
C ARG A 122 22.35 9.39 -0.85
N ARG A 123 21.69 10.51 -1.06
CA ARG A 123 20.98 11.20 0.02
C ARG A 123 19.66 11.75 -0.50
N MET A 124 18.58 11.19 -0.06
CA MET A 124 17.22 11.70 -0.27
C MET A 124 17.03 13.04 0.46
N GLN A 125 16.28 13.95 -0.15
CA GLN A 125 15.92 15.23 0.44
C GLN A 125 14.50 15.60 0.04
N PHE A 126 13.54 15.32 0.90
CA PHE A 126 12.13 15.66 0.65
C PHE A 126 11.81 17.11 1.00
N VAL A 127 11.13 17.77 0.08
CA VAL A 127 10.64 19.14 0.21
C VAL A 127 9.13 19.15 0.07
N ASP A 128 8.39 19.63 1.08
CA ASP A 128 6.94 19.82 0.97
C ASP A 128 6.63 20.91 -0.07
N VAL A 129 6.08 20.50 -1.21
CA VAL A 129 5.72 21.38 -2.33
C VAL A 129 4.22 21.57 -2.48
N THR A 130 3.43 21.05 -1.53
CA THR A 130 1.96 21.02 -1.59
C THR A 130 1.34 22.38 -1.86
N GLU A 131 1.77 23.43 -1.17
CA GLU A 131 1.19 24.77 -1.33
C GLU A 131 1.41 25.31 -2.75
N GLY A 132 2.62 25.08 -3.30
CA GLY A 132 3.00 25.48 -4.66
C GLY A 132 2.37 24.62 -5.75
N SER A 133 2.11 23.37 -5.48
CA SER A 133 1.63 22.40 -6.47
C SER A 133 0.20 22.64 -6.97
N GLY A 134 -0.60 23.42 -6.25
CA GLY A 134 -2.01 23.60 -6.60
C GLY A 134 -2.94 22.49 -6.10
N ILE A 135 -2.43 21.38 -5.57
CA ILE A 135 -3.23 20.33 -4.94
C ILE A 135 -3.93 20.87 -3.68
N ARG A 136 -5.21 20.60 -3.56
CA ARG A 136 -6.07 21.00 -2.43
C ARG A 136 -6.80 19.78 -1.89
N ALA A 137 -6.06 18.80 -1.40
CA ALA A 137 -6.56 17.53 -0.85
C ALA A 137 -7.13 17.74 0.56
N ASN A 138 -8.20 18.54 0.67
CA ASN A 138 -8.81 18.92 1.96
C ASN A 138 -10.03 18.07 2.34
N ALA A 139 -10.36 17.02 1.57
CA ALA A 139 -11.38 16.04 1.92
C ALA A 139 -10.84 15.06 2.97
N TYR A 140 -11.73 14.24 3.52
CA TYR A 140 -11.30 13.11 4.35
C TYR A 140 -10.69 12.03 3.46
N GLY A 141 -9.38 12.14 3.25
CA GLY A 141 -8.65 11.29 2.32
C GLY A 141 -8.55 9.84 2.80
N MET A 142 -8.68 8.93 1.85
CA MET A 142 -8.53 7.49 2.07
C MET A 142 -7.30 6.94 1.37
N GLY A 143 -7.19 7.13 0.06
CA GLY A 143 -6.13 6.57 -0.75
C GLY A 143 -5.66 7.48 -1.87
N VAL A 144 -4.62 7.03 -2.58
CA VAL A 144 -4.00 7.70 -3.71
C VAL A 144 -3.70 6.71 -4.82
N VAL A 145 -3.88 7.14 -6.06
CA VAL A 145 -3.52 6.41 -7.28
C VAL A 145 -2.79 7.36 -8.22
N ALA A 146 -1.76 6.88 -8.90
CA ALA A 146 -0.92 7.64 -9.81
C ALA A 146 -0.92 7.01 -11.21
N GLY A 147 -0.97 7.83 -12.27
CA GLY A 147 -0.92 7.38 -13.66
C GLY A 147 -1.07 8.52 -14.65
N ASP A 148 -0.63 8.33 -15.88
CA ASP A 148 -0.72 9.30 -16.99
C ASP A 148 -2.06 9.08 -17.73
N ILE A 149 -3.11 9.84 -17.35
CA ILE A 149 -4.47 9.64 -17.87
C ILE A 149 -4.70 10.26 -19.24
N ASP A 150 -3.85 11.19 -19.68
CA ASP A 150 -4.00 11.87 -20.97
C ASP A 150 -2.84 11.62 -21.95
N ASN A 151 -1.97 10.65 -21.62
CA ASN A 151 -0.84 10.17 -22.44
C ASN A 151 0.14 11.30 -22.84
N ASP A 152 0.29 12.29 -21.97
CA ASP A 152 1.19 13.42 -22.22
C ASP A 152 2.62 13.20 -21.67
N GLY A 153 2.81 12.12 -20.91
CA GLY A 153 4.09 11.71 -20.33
C GLY A 153 4.33 12.25 -18.93
N TRP A 154 3.30 12.77 -18.26
CA TRP A 154 3.38 13.27 -16.89
C TRP A 154 2.37 12.54 -16.00
N THR A 155 2.76 12.27 -14.77
CA THR A 155 1.93 11.53 -13.83
C THR A 155 0.85 12.41 -13.23
N ASP A 156 -0.41 11.98 -13.37
CA ASP A 156 -1.58 12.55 -12.72
C ASP A 156 -1.88 11.83 -11.41
N VAL A 157 -2.70 12.44 -10.56
CA VAL A 157 -3.01 11.92 -9.23
C VAL A 157 -4.52 11.86 -9.01
N TYR A 158 -5.01 10.67 -8.62
CA TYR A 158 -6.40 10.48 -8.18
C TYR A 158 -6.43 10.16 -6.69
N LEU A 159 -7.28 10.87 -5.94
CA LEU A 159 -7.47 10.70 -4.49
C LEU A 159 -8.85 10.14 -4.20
N THR A 160 -8.89 9.02 -3.51
CA THR A 160 -10.13 8.47 -2.96
C THR A 160 -10.43 9.09 -1.60
N ASN A 161 -11.72 9.31 -1.32
CA ASN A 161 -12.14 10.02 -0.12
C ASN A 161 -13.38 9.38 0.53
N PHE A 162 -13.57 9.67 1.78
CA PHE A 162 -14.89 9.69 2.37
C PHE A 162 -15.52 11.07 2.03
N GLY A 163 -16.32 11.08 0.99
CA GLY A 163 -16.84 12.27 0.32
C GLY A 163 -16.52 12.26 -1.19
N ALA A 164 -16.43 13.42 -1.82
CA ALA A 164 -16.10 13.49 -3.24
C ALA A 164 -14.64 13.13 -3.50
N ASN A 165 -14.40 12.23 -4.46
CA ASN A 165 -13.06 11.91 -4.93
C ASN A 165 -12.48 13.04 -5.77
N GLN A 166 -11.15 13.08 -5.91
CA GLN A 166 -10.46 14.18 -6.58
C GLN A 166 -9.48 13.66 -7.63
N LEU A 167 -9.50 14.27 -8.82
CA LEU A 167 -8.55 14.02 -9.90
C LEU A 167 -7.75 15.28 -10.21
N TYR A 168 -6.44 15.18 -10.12
CA TYR A 168 -5.50 16.25 -10.37
C TYR A 168 -4.68 15.94 -11.61
N ARG A 169 -4.82 16.76 -12.64
CA ARG A 169 -4.01 16.68 -13.84
C ARG A 169 -2.73 17.47 -13.68
N ASN A 170 -1.61 16.88 -14.05
CA ASN A 170 -0.29 17.51 -14.05
C ASN A 170 -0.18 18.59 -15.14
N ASN A 171 0.38 19.75 -14.83
CA ASN A 171 0.54 20.88 -15.76
C ASN A 171 1.97 20.97 -16.35
N HIS A 172 2.86 20.01 -16.11
CA HIS A 172 4.27 19.94 -16.59
C HIS A 172 5.20 21.03 -16.04
N ASP A 173 4.84 21.68 -14.97
CA ASP A 173 5.61 22.77 -14.36
C ASP A 173 5.71 22.65 -12.84
N GLY A 174 5.47 21.44 -12.31
CA GLY A 174 5.41 21.14 -10.88
C GLY A 174 4.07 21.50 -10.23
N THR A 175 3.07 21.89 -11.04
CA THR A 175 1.72 22.21 -10.55
C THR A 175 0.67 21.27 -11.11
N PHE A 176 -0.50 21.25 -10.46
CA PHE A 176 -1.64 20.44 -10.86
C PHE A 176 -2.91 21.27 -10.99
N THR A 177 -3.80 20.83 -11.85
CA THR A 177 -5.16 21.36 -11.99
C THR A 177 -6.18 20.34 -11.51
N ASP A 178 -7.05 20.73 -10.56
CA ASP A 178 -8.20 19.92 -10.17
C ASP A 178 -9.19 19.82 -11.34
N VAL A 179 -9.32 18.62 -11.89
CA VAL A 179 -10.23 18.30 -13.00
C VAL A 179 -11.36 17.36 -12.57
N SER A 180 -11.51 17.06 -11.28
CA SER A 180 -12.43 16.08 -10.70
C SER A 180 -13.83 16.15 -11.28
N ARG A 181 -14.44 17.34 -11.18
CA ARG A 181 -15.80 17.57 -11.69
C ARG A 181 -15.89 17.58 -13.21
N GLN A 182 -14.85 18.10 -13.87
CA GLN A 182 -14.81 18.17 -15.34
C GLN A 182 -14.63 16.79 -15.96
N SER A 183 -13.82 15.95 -15.32
CA SER A 183 -13.58 14.58 -15.76
C SER A 183 -14.78 13.66 -15.53
N GLY A 184 -15.65 13.97 -14.56
CA GLY A 184 -16.80 13.16 -14.18
C GLY A 184 -16.45 12.00 -13.25
N THR A 185 -15.32 12.09 -12.52
CA THR A 185 -14.83 11.06 -11.59
C THR A 185 -14.98 11.45 -10.12
N ASP A 186 -15.70 12.55 -9.83
CA ASP A 186 -15.93 13.11 -8.50
C ASP A 186 -17.08 12.43 -7.73
N ASN A 187 -17.28 11.11 -7.91
CA ASN A 187 -18.30 10.39 -7.15
C ASN A 187 -18.14 10.64 -5.65
N SER A 188 -19.28 10.84 -4.99
CA SER A 188 -19.35 11.04 -3.55
C SER A 188 -19.75 9.74 -2.88
N GLY A 189 -18.99 9.32 -1.88
CA GLY A 189 -19.26 8.09 -1.14
C GLY A 189 -18.17 7.79 -0.14
N PHE A 190 -17.93 6.53 0.09
CA PHE A 190 -16.81 6.05 0.87
C PHE A 190 -15.97 5.16 -0.05
N SER A 191 -15.04 5.77 -0.78
CA SER A 191 -14.10 5.08 -1.65
C SER A 191 -12.78 4.87 -0.91
N VAL A 192 -12.15 3.70 -1.06
CA VAL A 192 -10.89 3.37 -0.37
C VAL A 192 -9.76 3.18 -1.37
N SER A 193 -9.71 2.06 -2.07
CA SER A 193 -8.69 1.83 -3.09
C SER A 193 -9.24 2.13 -4.49
N ALA A 194 -8.33 2.37 -5.42
CA ALA A 194 -8.64 2.48 -6.84
C ALA A 194 -7.45 1.97 -7.67
N ALA A 195 -7.68 1.73 -8.95
CA ALA A 195 -6.63 1.31 -9.88
C ALA A 195 -6.83 1.99 -11.25
N PHE A 196 -5.75 2.49 -11.83
CA PHE A 196 -5.71 2.83 -13.23
C PHE A 196 -5.36 1.58 -14.07
N VAL A 197 -6.16 1.31 -15.10
CA VAL A 197 -6.01 0.14 -15.95
C VAL A 197 -6.56 0.41 -17.35
N ASP A 198 -5.85 0.06 -18.40
CA ASP A 198 -6.36 0.07 -19.78
C ASP A 198 -7.12 -1.25 -20.04
N TYR A 199 -8.39 -1.30 -19.54
CA TYR A 199 -9.14 -2.56 -19.55
C TYR A 199 -9.67 -2.93 -20.94
N ASP A 200 -9.90 -1.97 -21.83
CA ASP A 200 -10.41 -2.23 -23.19
C ASP A 200 -9.32 -2.13 -24.27
N ARG A 201 -8.06 -1.94 -23.85
CA ARG A 201 -6.85 -1.90 -24.67
C ARG A 201 -6.91 -0.83 -25.78
N ASP A 202 -7.56 0.29 -25.46
CA ASP A 202 -7.64 1.43 -26.39
C ASP A 202 -6.45 2.40 -26.24
N GLY A 203 -5.56 2.13 -25.29
CA GLY A 203 -4.34 2.89 -25.02
C GLY A 203 -4.53 4.04 -24.02
N TRP A 204 -5.69 4.16 -23.40
CA TRP A 204 -5.99 5.16 -22.37
C TRP A 204 -6.24 4.47 -21.04
N LEU A 205 -5.66 5.00 -19.97
CA LEU A 205 -5.93 4.48 -18.64
C LEU A 205 -7.35 4.77 -18.21
N ASP A 206 -8.11 3.73 -17.96
CA ASP A 206 -9.42 3.75 -17.32
C ASP A 206 -9.24 3.72 -15.80
N LEU A 207 -10.32 3.88 -15.03
CA LEU A 207 -10.26 3.98 -13.59
C LEU A 207 -11.28 3.06 -12.93
N TYR A 208 -10.81 2.10 -12.12
CA TYR A 208 -11.65 1.35 -11.20
C TYR A 208 -11.57 1.95 -9.79
N VAL A 209 -12.70 2.12 -9.13
CA VAL A 209 -12.80 2.68 -7.76
C VAL A 209 -13.62 1.75 -6.90
N ALA A 210 -13.04 1.22 -5.84
CA ALA A 210 -13.72 0.36 -4.88
C ALA A 210 -14.55 1.20 -3.90
N GLY A 211 -15.83 0.85 -3.80
CA GLY A 211 -16.75 1.39 -2.81
C GLY A 211 -16.75 0.55 -1.54
N TYR A 212 -16.68 1.18 -0.37
CA TYR A 212 -16.63 0.44 0.88
C TYR A 212 -18.03 0.24 1.46
N VAL A 213 -18.57 1.21 2.15
CA VAL A 213 -19.90 1.12 2.79
C VAL A 213 -20.74 2.38 2.54
N GLN A 214 -22.06 2.21 2.52
CA GLN A 214 -23.01 3.32 2.50
C GLN A 214 -23.09 3.94 3.89
N TYR A 215 -22.23 4.92 4.14
CA TYR A 215 -22.08 5.58 5.42
C TYR A 215 -22.24 7.10 5.29
N SER A 216 -22.82 7.70 6.32
CA SER A 216 -22.79 9.15 6.54
C SER A 216 -22.76 9.46 8.03
N ILE A 217 -22.18 10.59 8.42
CA ILE A 217 -22.12 11.04 9.82
C ILE A 217 -23.53 11.14 10.42
N ALA A 218 -24.53 11.55 9.63
CA ALA A 218 -25.93 11.65 10.10
C ALA A 218 -26.60 10.28 10.34
N ALA A 219 -26.12 9.24 9.68
CA ALA A 219 -26.62 7.86 9.80
C ALA A 219 -25.69 6.98 10.64
N ASP A 220 -24.73 7.59 11.35
CA ASP A 220 -23.80 6.86 12.21
C ASP A 220 -24.52 6.00 13.25
N ARG A 221 -24.01 4.80 13.45
CA ARG A 221 -24.57 3.83 14.41
C ARG A 221 -23.69 3.76 15.65
N THR A 222 -24.31 3.48 16.78
CA THR A 222 -23.57 3.25 18.03
C THR A 222 -23.45 1.75 18.26
N CYS A 223 -22.22 1.26 18.28
CA CYS A 223 -21.90 -0.12 18.62
C CYS A 223 -21.17 -0.21 19.96
N THR A 224 -21.43 -1.29 20.68
CA THR A 224 -20.79 -1.57 21.98
C THR A 224 -20.30 -3.02 21.99
N ASP A 225 -19.24 -3.25 22.72
CA ASP A 225 -18.80 -4.62 23.04
C ASP A 225 -19.74 -5.33 24.03
N LEU A 226 -19.44 -6.55 24.38
CA LEU A 226 -20.20 -7.35 25.35
C LEU A 226 -20.24 -6.74 26.76
N ALA A 227 -19.28 -5.89 27.11
CA ALA A 227 -19.23 -5.16 28.37
C ALA A 227 -20.00 -3.83 28.32
N GLY A 228 -20.61 -3.49 27.18
CA GLY A 228 -21.32 -2.23 26.97
C GLY A 228 -20.40 -1.03 26.72
N VAL A 229 -19.11 -1.24 26.47
CA VAL A 229 -18.17 -0.18 26.12
C VAL A 229 -18.34 0.18 24.65
N ARG A 230 -18.45 1.47 24.34
CA ARG A 230 -18.58 1.96 22.97
C ARG A 230 -17.29 1.72 22.19
N GLY A 231 -17.43 1.22 20.96
CA GLY A 231 -16.37 0.99 20.01
C GLY A 231 -16.80 1.32 18.58
N TYR A 232 -15.90 1.11 17.63
CA TYR A 232 -16.23 1.20 16.21
C TYR A 232 -17.19 0.08 15.81
N CYS A 233 -18.11 0.38 14.92
CA CYS A 233 -19.03 -0.62 14.39
C CYS A 233 -18.31 -1.54 13.41
N PRO A 234 -18.69 -2.85 13.36
CA PRO A 234 -18.22 -3.71 12.29
C PRO A 234 -18.87 -3.30 10.94
N PRO A 235 -18.19 -3.50 9.79
CA PRO A 235 -18.67 -3.05 8.48
C PRO A 235 -20.03 -3.66 8.10
N GLN A 236 -20.35 -4.84 8.60
CA GLN A 236 -21.60 -5.56 8.31
C GLN A 236 -22.88 -4.83 8.79
N VAL A 237 -22.76 -3.81 9.64
CA VAL A 237 -23.92 -3.00 10.06
C VAL A 237 -24.32 -1.96 9.02
N TYR A 238 -23.51 -1.77 7.99
CA TYR A 238 -23.76 -0.88 6.87
C TYR A 238 -23.88 -1.68 5.58
N ASP A 239 -24.71 -1.20 4.64
CA ASP A 239 -24.80 -1.80 3.31
C ASP A 239 -23.51 -1.51 2.53
N ALA A 240 -23.12 -2.41 1.64
CA ALA A 240 -22.01 -2.20 0.74
C ALA A 240 -22.25 -0.99 -0.17
N ALA A 241 -21.22 -0.19 -0.44
CA ALA A 241 -21.27 0.86 -1.44
C ALA A 241 -20.98 0.27 -2.84
N PRO A 242 -21.50 0.88 -3.92
CA PRO A 242 -21.16 0.44 -5.26
C PRO A 242 -19.71 0.77 -5.60
N ASP A 243 -19.05 -0.16 -6.30
CA ASP A 243 -17.84 0.13 -7.03
C ASP A 243 -18.16 0.93 -8.30
N HIS A 244 -17.15 1.58 -8.88
CA HIS A 244 -17.27 2.31 -10.13
C HIS A 244 -16.17 1.91 -11.11
N LEU A 245 -16.55 1.68 -12.36
CA LEU A 245 -15.63 1.56 -13.49
C LEU A 245 -15.88 2.73 -14.44
N TYR A 246 -14.87 3.58 -14.57
CA TYR A 246 -14.89 4.75 -15.42
C TYR A 246 -14.03 4.51 -16.66
N ARG A 247 -14.65 4.57 -17.84
CA ARG A 247 -13.93 4.50 -19.11
C ARG A 247 -13.41 5.88 -19.51
N ASN A 248 -12.12 5.97 -19.81
CA ASN A 248 -11.48 7.16 -20.35
C ASN A 248 -11.91 7.39 -21.81
N ARG A 249 -12.16 8.64 -22.19
CA ARG A 249 -12.53 9.02 -23.56
C ARG A 249 -11.35 9.58 -24.36
N GLY A 250 -10.16 9.61 -23.81
CA GLY A 250 -8.97 10.18 -24.43
C GLY A 250 -9.02 11.71 -24.63
N ASN A 251 -9.88 12.40 -23.90
CA ASN A 251 -10.07 13.84 -23.98
C ASN A 251 -10.12 14.52 -22.60
N GLY A 252 -9.61 13.88 -21.57
CA GLY A 252 -9.63 14.33 -20.18
C GLY A 252 -10.98 14.15 -19.48
N THR A 253 -11.93 13.39 -20.09
CA THR A 253 -13.22 13.05 -19.47
C THR A 253 -13.43 11.56 -19.42
N PHE A 254 -14.15 11.09 -18.41
CA PHE A 254 -14.50 9.70 -18.21
C PHE A 254 -16.01 9.50 -18.31
N VAL A 255 -16.43 8.27 -18.51
CA VAL A 255 -17.83 7.87 -18.46
C VAL A 255 -17.97 6.66 -17.52
N ASP A 256 -18.90 6.74 -16.58
CA ASP A 256 -19.26 5.62 -15.73
C ASP A 256 -19.91 4.52 -16.58
N VAL A 257 -19.24 3.38 -16.69
CA VAL A 257 -19.67 2.20 -17.44
C VAL A 257 -20.05 1.03 -16.52
N THR A 258 -20.03 1.21 -15.22
CA THR A 258 -20.23 0.18 -14.19
C THR A 258 -21.42 -0.72 -14.50
N GLY A 259 -22.58 -0.15 -14.71
CA GLY A 259 -23.81 -0.93 -14.95
C GLY A 259 -23.84 -1.68 -16.28
N HIS A 260 -22.97 -1.32 -17.23
CA HIS A 260 -22.82 -2.01 -18.51
C HIS A 260 -21.67 -3.03 -18.49
N ALA A 261 -20.57 -2.64 -17.88
CA ALA A 261 -19.32 -3.41 -17.92
C ALA A 261 -19.27 -4.54 -16.88
N LEU A 262 -19.71 -4.30 -15.65
CA LEU A 262 -19.66 -5.29 -14.57
C LEU A 262 -20.94 -6.14 -14.57
N LEU A 263 -20.92 -7.25 -15.29
CA LEU A 263 -22.13 -8.07 -15.52
C LEU A 263 -22.59 -8.80 -14.27
N GLY A 264 -23.86 -8.58 -13.88
CA GLY A 264 -24.48 -9.25 -12.73
C GLY A 264 -23.94 -8.77 -11.39
N HIS A 265 -23.36 -7.57 -11.36
CA HIS A 265 -22.65 -7.00 -10.25
C HIS A 265 -23.34 -7.21 -8.90
N ARG A 266 -22.57 -7.77 -7.98
CA ARG A 266 -22.82 -7.74 -6.54
C ARG A 266 -21.64 -6.98 -5.95
N PHE A 267 -21.91 -5.86 -5.32
CA PHE A 267 -20.84 -5.11 -4.67
C PHE A 267 -20.56 -5.68 -3.29
N GLY A 268 -19.28 -5.78 -2.98
CA GLY A 268 -18.77 -6.09 -1.65
C GLY A 268 -18.50 -4.81 -0.86
N ARG A 269 -17.71 -4.92 0.19
CA ARG A 269 -17.15 -3.79 0.94
C ARG A 269 -15.69 -3.66 0.55
N GLY A 270 -15.44 -3.11 -0.65
CA GLY A 270 -14.13 -3.09 -1.27
C GLY A 270 -13.11 -2.26 -0.50
N LEU A 271 -11.97 -2.87 -0.20
CA LEU A 271 -10.83 -2.23 0.46
C LEU A 271 -9.56 -2.27 -0.39
N GLY A 272 -9.17 -3.41 -0.90
CA GLY A 272 -8.02 -3.58 -1.79
C GLY A 272 -8.44 -3.79 -3.24
N VAL A 273 -7.65 -3.29 -4.18
CA VAL A 273 -7.83 -3.50 -5.63
C VAL A 273 -6.49 -3.81 -6.25
N VAL A 274 -6.44 -4.82 -7.11
CA VAL A 274 -5.26 -5.14 -7.90
C VAL A 274 -5.66 -5.60 -9.29
N THR A 275 -4.84 -5.25 -10.30
CA THR A 275 -5.07 -5.62 -11.69
C THR A 275 -3.97 -6.53 -12.21
N ALA A 276 -4.34 -7.63 -12.87
CA ALA A 276 -3.42 -8.54 -13.54
C ALA A 276 -4.15 -9.32 -14.62
N ASP A 277 -3.40 -9.99 -15.50
CA ASP A 277 -3.92 -10.98 -16.46
C ASP A 277 -3.86 -12.35 -15.77
N PHE A 278 -4.91 -12.68 -15.01
CA PHE A 278 -4.92 -13.91 -14.20
C PHE A 278 -5.16 -15.19 -15.02
N ASN A 279 -5.64 -15.08 -16.24
CA ASN A 279 -5.93 -16.23 -17.11
C ASN A 279 -5.00 -16.33 -18.33
N ASP A 280 -3.93 -15.51 -18.37
CA ASP A 280 -2.91 -15.40 -19.44
C ASP A 280 -3.51 -15.21 -20.85
N ASP A 281 -4.64 -14.49 -20.93
CA ASP A 281 -5.31 -14.23 -22.20
C ASP A 281 -4.92 -12.89 -22.85
N GLY A 282 -4.11 -12.10 -22.16
CA GLY A 282 -3.58 -10.83 -22.61
C GLY A 282 -4.41 -9.62 -22.23
N TRP A 283 -5.52 -9.79 -21.54
CA TRP A 283 -6.39 -8.72 -21.11
C TRP A 283 -6.34 -8.57 -19.58
N PRO A 284 -6.31 -7.36 -19.06
CA PRO A 284 -6.28 -7.18 -17.63
C PRO A 284 -7.63 -7.54 -17.00
N ASP A 285 -7.56 -8.32 -15.94
CA ASP A 285 -8.64 -8.64 -15.01
C ASP A 285 -8.51 -7.76 -13.76
N ILE A 286 -9.55 -7.72 -12.91
CA ILE A 286 -9.56 -6.90 -11.70
C ILE A 286 -9.95 -7.78 -10.50
N TYR A 287 -9.12 -7.79 -9.46
CA TYR A 287 -9.46 -8.42 -8.19
C TYR A 287 -9.78 -7.38 -7.13
N VAL A 288 -10.84 -7.62 -6.34
CA VAL A 288 -11.30 -6.73 -5.27
C VAL A 288 -11.38 -7.49 -3.96
N ALA A 289 -10.58 -7.09 -3.00
CA ALA A 289 -10.61 -7.59 -1.63
C ALA A 289 -11.75 -6.92 -0.84
N ASN A 290 -12.67 -7.70 -0.29
CA ASN A 290 -13.87 -7.23 0.38
C ASN A 290 -13.88 -7.55 1.88
N ASP A 291 -14.16 -6.56 2.72
CA ASP A 291 -14.20 -6.68 4.18
C ASP A 291 -15.46 -7.42 4.66
N GLY A 292 -15.27 -8.64 5.14
CA GLY A 292 -16.31 -9.49 5.69
C GLY A 292 -17.38 -9.90 4.67
N GLY A 293 -16.97 -10.08 3.42
CA GLY A 293 -17.82 -10.51 2.31
C GLY A 293 -17.03 -11.33 1.28
N GLU A 294 -17.74 -11.93 0.31
CA GLU A 294 -17.09 -12.58 -0.81
C GLU A 294 -16.20 -11.58 -1.59
N ASN A 295 -14.95 -11.95 -1.87
CA ASN A 295 -14.09 -11.19 -2.76
C ASN A 295 -14.58 -11.30 -4.21
N LEU A 296 -14.18 -10.38 -5.09
CA LEU A 296 -14.58 -10.36 -6.49
C LEU A 296 -13.36 -10.56 -7.40
N LEU A 297 -13.54 -11.35 -8.45
CA LEU A 297 -12.59 -11.50 -9.56
C LEU A 297 -13.31 -11.21 -10.86
N TRP A 298 -13.15 -10.01 -11.35
CA TRP A 298 -13.70 -9.54 -12.60
C TRP A 298 -12.82 -10.01 -13.76
N ILE A 299 -13.17 -11.13 -14.39
CA ILE A 299 -12.53 -11.64 -15.60
C ILE A 299 -13.01 -10.86 -16.81
N ASN A 300 -12.08 -10.30 -17.56
CA ASN A 300 -12.32 -9.52 -18.76
C ASN A 300 -12.81 -10.40 -19.92
N LEU A 301 -13.97 -10.09 -20.49
CA LEU A 301 -14.56 -10.84 -21.60
C LEU A 301 -14.10 -10.32 -22.98
N ARG A 302 -13.13 -9.41 -23.06
CA ARG A 302 -12.52 -8.85 -24.29
C ARG A 302 -13.53 -8.12 -25.20
N ASN A 303 -14.61 -7.66 -24.64
CA ASN A 303 -15.67 -6.96 -25.34
C ASN A 303 -16.16 -5.71 -24.59
N GLY A 304 -15.34 -5.22 -23.65
CA GLY A 304 -15.66 -4.09 -22.77
C GLY A 304 -16.55 -4.47 -21.59
N THR A 305 -16.74 -5.76 -21.31
CA THR A 305 -17.47 -6.25 -20.14
C THR A 305 -16.68 -7.26 -19.34
N PHE A 306 -17.05 -7.44 -18.09
CA PHE A 306 -16.44 -8.36 -17.14
C PHE A 306 -17.49 -9.29 -16.55
N ARG A 307 -17.04 -10.45 -16.07
CA ARG A 307 -17.84 -11.38 -15.29
C ARG A 307 -17.11 -11.74 -14.02
N ASP A 308 -17.83 -11.73 -12.90
CA ASP A 308 -17.29 -12.22 -11.63
C ASP A 308 -17.15 -13.74 -11.65
N GLU A 309 -15.92 -14.21 -11.50
CA GLU A 309 -15.56 -15.63 -11.44
C GLU A 309 -14.92 -16.02 -10.11
N ALA A 310 -14.87 -15.13 -9.11
CA ALA A 310 -14.13 -15.34 -7.86
C ALA A 310 -14.49 -16.67 -7.17
N LEU A 311 -15.78 -17.00 -7.10
CA LEU A 311 -16.22 -18.26 -6.49
C LEU A 311 -15.78 -19.49 -7.30
N ALA A 312 -15.88 -19.43 -8.63
CA ALA A 312 -15.47 -20.53 -9.52
C ALA A 312 -13.93 -20.65 -9.56
N ALA A 313 -13.23 -19.53 -9.41
CA ALA A 313 -11.78 -19.45 -9.37
C ALA A 313 -11.18 -19.92 -8.03
N GLY A 314 -11.99 -20.00 -6.96
CA GLY A 314 -11.53 -20.43 -5.63
C GLY A 314 -10.93 -19.30 -4.79
N VAL A 315 -11.24 -18.01 -5.09
CA VAL A 315 -10.68 -16.83 -4.41
C VAL A 315 -11.74 -15.89 -3.81
N ALA A 316 -13.03 -16.29 -3.85
CA ALA A 316 -14.10 -15.50 -3.23
C ALA A 316 -14.10 -15.62 -1.71
N VAL A 317 -13.70 -16.78 -1.21
CA VAL A 317 -13.74 -17.19 0.20
C VAL A 317 -12.56 -18.13 0.45
N THR A 318 -12.25 -18.38 1.73
CA THR A 318 -11.21 -19.38 2.09
C THR A 318 -11.52 -20.77 1.58
N GLY A 319 -10.52 -21.66 1.57
CA GLY A 319 -10.73 -23.09 1.22
C GLY A 319 -11.76 -23.81 2.10
N GLU A 320 -12.14 -23.23 3.24
CA GLU A 320 -13.19 -23.73 4.15
C GLU A 320 -14.57 -23.08 3.89
N GLY A 321 -14.65 -22.16 2.93
CA GLY A 321 -15.89 -21.50 2.51
C GLY A 321 -16.29 -20.31 3.39
N HIS A 322 -15.36 -19.69 4.12
CA HIS A 322 -15.62 -18.52 4.94
C HIS A 322 -15.20 -17.24 4.20
N ALA A 323 -16.04 -16.23 4.23
CA ALA A 323 -15.64 -14.87 3.88
C ALA A 323 -14.87 -14.25 5.03
N GLU A 324 -13.75 -13.63 4.74
CA GLU A 324 -12.87 -12.96 5.70
C GLU A 324 -12.84 -11.45 5.49
N ALA A 325 -12.16 -10.73 6.37
CA ALA A 325 -12.06 -9.27 6.29
C ALA A 325 -10.85 -8.85 5.44
N SER A 326 -10.88 -9.21 4.15
CA SER A 326 -9.81 -8.94 3.20
C SER A 326 -9.58 -7.43 3.01
N MET A 327 -8.35 -6.95 3.28
CA MET A 327 -8.00 -5.52 3.28
C MET A 327 -7.00 -5.15 2.18
N GLY A 328 -5.71 -5.30 2.43
CA GLY A 328 -4.70 -5.11 1.40
C GLY A 328 -4.57 -6.34 0.52
N VAL A 329 -4.33 -6.14 -0.76
CA VAL A 329 -4.12 -7.21 -1.73
C VAL A 329 -3.00 -6.86 -2.69
N ASP A 330 -2.21 -7.86 -3.07
CA ASP A 330 -1.22 -7.71 -4.13
C ASP A 330 -1.14 -8.95 -5.01
N ALA A 331 -0.74 -8.76 -6.29
CA ALA A 331 -0.58 -9.82 -7.27
C ALA A 331 0.87 -9.89 -7.75
N GLY A 332 1.44 -11.10 -7.83
CA GLY A 332 2.82 -11.29 -8.29
C GLY A 332 3.14 -12.76 -8.51
N ASP A 333 4.12 -13.03 -9.34
CA ASP A 333 4.64 -14.37 -9.62
C ASP A 333 5.69 -14.73 -8.55
N PHE A 334 5.23 -15.26 -7.39
CA PHE A 334 6.12 -15.51 -6.25
C PHE A 334 6.91 -16.82 -6.37
N ASP A 335 6.45 -17.76 -7.20
CA ASP A 335 7.11 -19.07 -7.38
C ASP A 335 7.81 -19.20 -8.73
N ASN A 336 7.84 -18.11 -9.51
CA ASN A 336 8.53 -17.97 -10.80
C ASN A 336 8.02 -18.98 -11.85
N ASP A 337 6.72 -19.27 -11.86
CA ASP A 337 6.08 -20.12 -12.86
C ASP A 337 5.47 -19.33 -14.05
N GLY A 338 5.37 -18.02 -13.90
CA GLY A 338 4.89 -17.08 -14.91
C GLY A 338 3.46 -16.61 -14.70
N ASP A 339 2.77 -17.10 -13.70
CA ASP A 339 1.38 -16.77 -13.40
C ASP A 339 1.30 -15.73 -12.26
N ALA A 340 0.26 -14.92 -12.22
CA ALA A 340 0.08 -13.97 -11.14
C ALA A 340 -0.70 -14.60 -9.99
N ASP A 341 -0.05 -14.69 -8.81
CA ASP A 341 -0.61 -15.17 -7.57
C ASP A 341 -1.16 -14.02 -6.73
N LEU A 342 -2.06 -14.31 -5.79
CA LEU A 342 -2.67 -13.32 -4.92
C LEU A 342 -2.24 -13.51 -3.47
N PHE A 343 -1.85 -12.42 -2.83
CA PHE A 343 -1.69 -12.36 -1.38
C PHE A 343 -2.60 -11.29 -0.79
N MET A 344 -3.27 -11.61 0.33
CA MET A 344 -4.18 -10.71 1.02
C MET A 344 -3.92 -10.68 2.50
N THR A 345 -4.10 -9.50 3.08
CA THR A 345 -4.05 -9.28 4.53
C THR A 345 -5.45 -9.29 5.12
N GLU A 346 -5.58 -9.90 6.31
CA GLU A 346 -6.84 -10.19 6.95
C GLU A 346 -6.92 -9.63 8.39
N LEU A 347 -8.09 -9.72 9.00
CA LEU A 347 -8.32 -9.36 10.38
C LEU A 347 -7.61 -10.34 11.33
N ASN A 348 -7.25 -9.88 12.52
CA ASN A 348 -6.71 -10.77 13.55
C ASN A 348 -7.67 -11.93 13.88
N GLY A 349 -7.16 -13.14 13.88
CA GLY A 349 -7.93 -14.38 14.06
C GLY A 349 -8.25 -15.10 12.76
N GLU A 350 -8.09 -14.46 11.59
CA GLU A 350 -8.31 -15.02 10.27
C GLU A 350 -7.00 -15.50 9.63
N GLY A 351 -5.97 -14.65 9.64
CA GLY A 351 -4.65 -14.95 9.05
C GLY A 351 -4.61 -14.61 7.56
N SER A 352 -3.48 -14.11 7.08
CA SER A 352 -3.33 -13.67 5.68
C SER A 352 -3.44 -14.82 4.69
N ASN A 353 -4.01 -14.57 3.53
CA ASN A 353 -4.29 -15.56 2.49
C ASN A 353 -3.28 -15.50 1.34
N LEU A 354 -2.82 -16.68 0.93
CA LEU A 354 -2.03 -16.89 -0.28
C LEU A 354 -2.81 -17.82 -1.22
N TYR A 355 -3.18 -17.31 -2.39
CA TYR A 355 -3.82 -18.06 -3.45
C TYR A 355 -2.87 -18.20 -4.63
N VAL A 356 -2.51 -19.44 -4.97
CA VAL A 356 -1.58 -19.77 -6.05
C VAL A 356 -2.37 -20.08 -7.31
N ASN A 357 -2.09 -19.33 -8.36
CA ASN A 357 -2.72 -19.44 -9.68
C ASN A 357 -2.13 -20.62 -10.46
N ASN A 358 -2.85 -21.08 -11.46
CA ASN A 358 -2.39 -22.09 -12.43
C ASN A 358 -2.36 -21.54 -13.88
N GLY A 359 -2.38 -20.21 -14.04
CA GLY A 359 -2.41 -19.53 -15.33
C GLY A 359 -3.75 -19.56 -16.07
N GLN A 360 -4.81 -20.02 -15.42
CA GLN A 360 -6.16 -20.10 -16.00
C GLN A 360 -7.20 -19.48 -15.07
N ALA A 361 -6.77 -18.54 -14.20
CA ALA A 361 -7.58 -17.96 -13.13
C ALA A 361 -8.26 -19.03 -12.26
N GLN A 362 -7.55 -20.11 -11.95
CA GLN A 362 -7.95 -21.13 -10.98
C GLN A 362 -6.90 -21.18 -9.88
N PHE A 363 -7.29 -20.97 -8.66
CA PHE A 363 -6.38 -20.77 -7.55
C PHE A 363 -6.48 -21.87 -6.50
N GLU A 364 -5.35 -22.21 -5.91
CA GLU A 364 -5.24 -23.07 -4.73
C GLU A 364 -4.89 -22.25 -3.51
N ASP A 365 -5.65 -22.39 -2.43
CA ASP A 365 -5.34 -21.78 -1.13
C ASP A 365 -4.11 -22.48 -0.50
N ARG A 366 -3.02 -21.72 -0.41
CA ARG A 366 -1.74 -22.16 0.16
C ARG A 366 -1.37 -21.41 1.45
N SER A 367 -2.31 -20.68 2.04
CA SER A 367 -2.10 -19.84 3.24
C SER A 367 -1.46 -20.59 4.40
N ALA A 368 -2.01 -21.75 4.77
CA ALA A 368 -1.46 -22.57 5.85
C ALA A 368 -0.17 -23.32 5.47
N PRO A 369 -0.07 -23.99 4.30
CA PRO A 369 1.15 -24.68 3.88
C PRO A 369 2.35 -23.76 3.68
N SER A 370 2.14 -22.53 3.23
CA SER A 370 3.22 -21.54 3.03
C SER A 370 3.82 -21.04 4.34
N GLY A 371 3.07 -21.11 5.44
CA GLY A 371 3.43 -20.57 6.75
C GLY A 371 2.95 -19.14 6.99
N LEU A 372 2.41 -18.44 5.98
CA LEU A 372 1.96 -17.05 6.07
C LEU A 372 0.72 -16.89 6.96
N GLY A 373 -0.33 -17.68 6.74
CA GLY A 373 -1.56 -17.62 7.52
C GLY A 373 -1.31 -17.81 9.02
N PRO A 374 -0.66 -18.89 9.47
CA PRO A 374 -0.35 -19.09 10.89
C PRO A 374 0.50 -17.97 11.52
N ALA A 375 1.46 -17.40 10.77
CA ALA A 375 2.34 -16.35 11.29
C ALA A 375 1.63 -14.99 11.44
N SER A 376 0.63 -14.71 10.60
CA SER A 376 -0.14 -13.46 10.60
C SER A 376 -1.39 -13.49 11.48
N LEU A 377 -1.80 -14.67 11.98
CA LEU A 377 -3.07 -14.90 12.70
C LEU A 377 -3.40 -13.88 13.82
N GLN A 378 -2.39 -13.33 14.50
CA GLN A 378 -2.58 -12.39 15.61
C GLN A 378 -2.59 -10.92 15.16
N TYR A 379 -2.43 -10.66 13.87
CA TYR A 379 -2.31 -9.33 13.32
C TYR A 379 -3.55 -8.97 12.50
N THR A 380 -3.84 -7.67 12.47
CA THR A 380 -4.79 -7.07 11.53
C THR A 380 -3.92 -6.39 10.47
N GLY A 381 -3.83 -7.01 9.30
CA GLY A 381 -3.01 -6.53 8.21
C GLY A 381 -3.75 -5.53 7.34
N PHE A 382 -3.01 -4.55 6.78
CA PHE A 382 -3.50 -3.59 5.80
C PHE A 382 -2.54 -3.57 4.60
N GLY A 383 -1.71 -2.53 4.46
CA GLY A 383 -0.76 -2.44 3.35
C GLY A 383 0.15 -3.66 3.25
N THR A 384 0.31 -4.16 2.04
CA THR A 384 1.14 -5.32 1.71
C THR A 384 1.66 -5.21 0.28
N GLY A 385 2.72 -5.93 -0.05
CA GLY A 385 3.24 -5.98 -1.41
C GLY A 385 4.23 -7.12 -1.59
N TRP A 386 4.25 -7.62 -2.81
CA TRP A 386 5.30 -8.48 -3.31
C TRP A 386 6.52 -7.65 -3.71
N PHE A 387 7.68 -7.95 -3.14
CA PHE A 387 8.93 -7.27 -3.45
C PHE A 387 10.12 -8.20 -3.17
N ASP A 388 11.24 -7.98 -3.82
CA ASP A 388 12.45 -8.81 -3.68
C ASP A 388 13.48 -8.04 -2.84
N PHE A 389 13.30 -8.05 -1.50
CA PHE A 389 14.10 -7.18 -0.63
C PHE A 389 15.58 -7.55 -0.56
N ASP A 390 15.97 -8.78 -0.89
CA ASP A 390 17.37 -9.21 -0.88
C ASP A 390 17.94 -9.49 -2.27
N ASN A 391 17.19 -9.14 -3.32
CA ASN A 391 17.57 -9.26 -4.73
C ASN A 391 17.94 -10.71 -5.15
N ASP A 392 17.36 -11.73 -4.50
CA ASP A 392 17.65 -13.13 -4.80
C ASP A 392 16.82 -13.70 -5.98
N GLY A 393 15.86 -12.92 -6.48
CA GLY A 393 14.98 -13.26 -7.60
C GLY A 393 13.64 -13.87 -7.18
N TRP A 394 13.43 -14.09 -5.88
CA TRP A 394 12.17 -14.56 -5.32
C TRP A 394 11.41 -13.41 -4.67
N LEU A 395 10.12 -13.28 -4.96
CA LEU A 395 9.31 -12.25 -4.33
C LEU A 395 9.01 -12.59 -2.88
N ASP A 396 9.35 -11.68 -2.01
CA ASP A 396 9.10 -11.67 -0.57
C ASP A 396 7.82 -10.92 -0.24
N LEU A 397 7.43 -10.85 1.03
CA LEU A 397 6.23 -10.17 1.47
C LEU A 397 6.48 -9.28 2.68
N LEU A 398 5.89 -8.09 2.64
CA LEU A 398 5.73 -7.22 3.81
C LEU A 398 4.25 -7.06 4.13
N SER A 399 3.90 -7.08 5.43
CA SER A 399 2.57 -6.71 5.92
C SER A 399 2.68 -5.61 6.97
N VAL A 400 1.95 -4.53 6.73
CA VAL A 400 1.80 -3.40 7.65
C VAL A 400 0.54 -3.61 8.47
N ASN A 401 0.67 -3.57 9.79
CA ASN A 401 -0.40 -4.03 10.68
C ASN A 401 -0.84 -2.94 11.66
N GLY A 402 -2.12 -2.96 12.03
CA GLY A 402 -2.70 -2.07 13.03
C GLY A 402 -4.17 -2.41 13.27
N ARG A 403 -4.57 -2.60 14.52
CA ARG A 403 -5.94 -2.99 14.87
C ARG A 403 -6.94 -1.89 14.51
N VAL A 404 -8.19 -2.29 14.27
CA VAL A 404 -9.35 -1.40 14.10
C VAL A 404 -10.17 -1.28 15.38
N GLN A 405 -9.92 -2.17 16.36
CA GLN A 405 -10.53 -2.17 17.69
C GLN A 405 -9.48 -2.51 18.73
N ALA A 406 -9.65 -1.99 19.96
CA ALA A 406 -8.81 -2.37 21.07
C ALA A 406 -8.99 -3.87 21.38
N ALA A 407 -7.88 -4.56 21.66
CA ALA A 407 -7.96 -5.97 22.06
C ALA A 407 -8.63 -6.12 23.42
N GLU A 408 -9.33 -7.23 23.64
CA GLU A 408 -9.88 -7.57 24.96
C GLU A 408 -8.75 -7.62 26.01
N GLY A 409 -8.99 -7.05 27.17
CA GLY A 409 -8.02 -7.02 28.28
C GLY A 409 -6.95 -5.92 28.18
N THR A 410 -6.96 -5.07 27.16
CA THR A 410 -6.05 -3.94 27.00
C THR A 410 -6.55 -2.66 27.69
N THR A 411 -7.55 -2.77 28.59
CA THR A 411 -8.04 -1.63 29.38
C THR A 411 -6.90 -1.05 30.20
N GLY A 412 -6.52 0.19 29.87
CA GLY A 412 -5.38 0.89 30.48
C GLY A 412 -4.07 0.78 29.67
N ASP A 413 -4.04 0.05 28.55
CA ASP A 413 -2.96 0.15 27.59
C ASP A 413 -2.96 1.55 26.95
N THR A 414 -1.78 2.13 26.81
CA THR A 414 -1.61 3.44 26.17
C THR A 414 -1.82 3.36 24.65
N PHE A 415 -1.55 2.20 24.04
CA PHE A 415 -1.58 2.01 22.59
C PHE A 415 -2.26 0.69 22.17
N PRO A 416 -3.56 0.52 22.47
CA PRO A 416 -4.25 -0.78 22.33
C PRO A 416 -4.42 -1.25 20.88
N MET A 417 -4.23 -0.34 19.89
CA MET A 417 -4.38 -0.65 18.47
C MET A 417 -3.05 -0.87 17.74
N HIS A 418 -1.91 -0.59 18.40
CA HIS A 418 -0.59 -0.67 17.79
C HIS A 418 -0.18 -2.13 17.57
N GLN A 419 0.35 -2.43 16.38
CA GLN A 419 0.93 -3.72 16.02
C GLN A 419 2.24 -3.52 15.26
N ARG A 420 3.13 -4.53 15.31
CA ARG A 420 4.38 -4.51 14.54
C ARG A 420 4.11 -4.91 13.09
N LYS A 421 4.99 -4.50 12.18
CA LYS A 421 5.04 -4.99 10.80
C LYS A 421 5.54 -6.42 10.77
N LEU A 422 5.25 -7.15 9.68
CA LEU A 422 5.79 -8.48 9.42
C LEU A 422 6.55 -8.46 8.10
N LEU A 423 7.73 -9.11 8.09
CA LEU A 423 8.52 -9.34 6.89
C LEU A 423 8.74 -10.85 6.73
N PHE A 424 8.36 -11.35 5.56
CA PHE A 424 8.47 -12.76 5.22
C PHE A 424 9.40 -12.95 4.04
N ARG A 425 10.45 -13.75 4.23
CA ARG A 425 11.36 -14.15 3.16
C ARG A 425 10.84 -15.40 2.44
N ASN A 426 10.79 -15.35 1.12
CA ASN A 426 10.49 -16.50 0.28
C ASN A 426 11.68 -17.48 0.28
N LEU A 427 11.40 -18.75 0.45
CA LEU A 427 12.42 -19.81 0.46
C LEU A 427 12.57 -20.51 -0.91
N GLY A 428 11.90 -20.04 -1.96
CA GLY A 428 11.92 -20.62 -3.30
C GLY A 428 11.31 -22.02 -3.41
N ASN A 429 10.49 -22.42 -2.46
CA ASN A 429 9.87 -23.73 -2.39
C ASN A 429 8.40 -23.71 -1.96
N GLY A 430 7.73 -22.57 -2.17
CA GLY A 430 6.34 -22.32 -1.79
C GLY A 430 6.13 -22.07 -0.29
N ARG A 431 7.21 -21.78 0.45
CA ARG A 431 7.18 -21.48 1.88
C ARG A 431 7.91 -20.19 2.19
N PHE A 432 7.50 -19.55 3.28
CA PHE A 432 8.06 -18.30 3.76
C PHE A 432 8.63 -18.46 5.19
N GLU A 433 9.66 -17.69 5.48
CA GLU A 433 10.26 -17.54 6.81
C GLU A 433 9.92 -16.16 7.38
N ASP A 434 9.36 -16.07 8.60
CA ASP A 434 9.23 -14.80 9.32
C ASP A 434 10.62 -14.28 9.72
N VAL A 435 11.08 -13.26 9.04
CA VAL A 435 12.38 -12.63 9.25
C VAL A 435 12.28 -11.27 9.96
N THR A 436 11.10 -10.90 10.43
CA THR A 436 10.77 -9.62 11.07
C THR A 436 11.78 -9.19 12.12
N SER A 437 12.21 -10.12 12.97
CA SER A 437 13.16 -9.82 14.06
C SER A 437 14.57 -9.47 13.58
N ARG A 438 14.91 -9.81 12.33
CA ARG A 438 16.21 -9.53 11.69
C ARG A 438 16.15 -8.26 10.81
N ALA A 439 14.96 -7.82 10.42
CA ALA A 439 14.77 -6.73 9.49
C ALA A 439 15.23 -5.36 10.03
N GLY A 440 15.20 -5.19 11.36
CA GLY A 440 15.63 -3.96 12.02
C GLY A 440 14.66 -3.51 13.11
N ALA A 441 15.12 -2.60 13.95
CA ALA A 441 14.34 -2.11 15.11
C ALA A 441 13.01 -1.48 14.69
N VAL A 442 12.93 -0.87 13.50
CA VAL A 442 11.73 -0.22 12.95
C VAL A 442 10.58 -1.22 12.73
N PHE A 443 10.87 -2.48 12.44
CA PHE A 443 9.85 -3.53 12.31
C PHE A 443 9.26 -3.93 13.66
N LEU A 444 10.03 -3.80 14.73
CA LEU A 444 9.61 -4.16 16.09
C LEU A 444 8.86 -3.04 16.81
N GLN A 445 8.88 -1.82 16.26
CA GLN A 445 8.13 -0.68 16.80
C GLN A 445 6.65 -0.81 16.41
N PRO A 446 5.75 -0.98 17.40
CA PRO A 446 4.33 -1.07 17.09
C PRO A 446 3.78 0.28 16.63
N GLN A 447 2.95 0.27 15.59
CA GLN A 447 2.23 1.41 15.04
C GLN A 447 0.80 1.00 14.68
N VAL A 448 -0.01 1.94 14.23
CA VAL A 448 -1.31 1.63 13.60
C VAL A 448 -1.13 1.76 12.10
N GLY A 449 -0.45 0.77 11.53
CA GLY A 449 -0.13 0.79 10.10
C GLY A 449 -1.37 0.65 9.22
N ARG A 450 -1.36 1.34 8.05
CA ARG A 450 -2.40 1.29 7.03
C ARG A 450 -1.80 1.13 5.65
N GLY A 451 -1.60 2.20 4.90
CA GLY A 451 -1.01 2.14 3.57
C GLY A 451 0.46 1.75 3.57
N ALA A 452 0.87 1.07 2.51
CA ALA A 452 2.27 0.82 2.16
C ALA A 452 2.46 1.00 0.66
N ALA A 453 3.52 1.71 0.25
CA ALA A 453 3.90 1.84 -1.14
C ALA A 453 5.36 1.38 -1.31
N PHE A 454 5.62 0.62 -2.37
CA PHE A 454 6.86 -0.07 -2.65
C PHE A 454 7.57 0.55 -3.85
N GLY A 455 8.89 0.70 -3.79
CA GLY A 455 9.73 1.21 -4.88
C GLY A 455 11.14 1.52 -4.44
N ASP A 456 12.07 1.60 -5.39
CA ASP A 456 13.46 2.02 -5.17
C ASP A 456 13.53 3.55 -5.12
N ILE A 457 13.44 4.12 -3.91
CA ILE A 457 13.22 5.56 -3.72
C ILE A 457 14.52 6.37 -3.79
N ASP A 458 15.66 5.72 -3.59
CA ASP A 458 16.97 6.34 -3.74
C ASP A 458 17.75 5.87 -4.98
N ASN A 459 17.09 5.10 -5.85
CA ASN A 459 17.60 4.59 -7.12
C ASN A 459 18.86 3.73 -6.98
N ASP A 460 19.01 3.01 -5.85
CA ASP A 460 20.20 2.20 -5.56
C ASP A 460 20.05 0.72 -5.99
N GLY A 461 18.83 0.31 -6.35
CA GLY A 461 18.50 -1.03 -6.82
C GLY A 461 18.07 -1.99 -5.72
N ASP A 462 17.85 -1.49 -4.52
CA ASP A 462 17.23 -2.21 -3.43
C ASP A 462 15.83 -1.62 -3.20
N GLU A 463 14.80 -2.45 -3.03
CA GLU A 463 13.44 -1.97 -2.92
C GLU A 463 13.12 -1.48 -1.50
N ASP A 464 12.54 -0.28 -1.41
CA ASP A 464 12.18 0.43 -0.19
C ASP A 464 10.68 0.43 0.05
N VAL A 465 10.24 0.83 1.26
CA VAL A 465 8.82 0.87 1.59
C VAL A 465 8.44 2.16 2.31
N LEU A 466 7.51 2.91 1.73
CA LEU A 466 6.85 4.04 2.37
C LEU A 466 5.62 3.52 3.14
N VAL A 467 5.54 3.79 4.44
CA VAL A 467 4.43 3.35 5.29
C VAL A 467 3.66 4.53 5.85
N ALA A 468 2.35 4.52 5.65
CA ALA A 468 1.43 5.47 6.26
C ALA A 468 0.78 4.84 7.51
N ASN A 469 0.87 5.55 8.64
CA ASN A 469 0.33 5.10 9.93
C ASN A 469 -0.86 5.98 10.32
N ASP A 470 -1.95 5.37 10.78
CA ASP A 470 -3.08 6.11 11.35
C ASP A 470 -2.64 6.78 12.67
N THR A 471 -2.94 8.08 12.78
CA THR A 471 -2.56 8.92 13.94
C THR A 471 -1.07 8.87 14.31
N GLY A 472 -0.22 8.53 13.35
CA GLY A 472 1.23 8.39 13.55
C GLY A 472 2.07 9.06 12.46
N PRO A 473 3.40 9.11 12.66
CA PRO A 473 4.31 9.59 11.64
C PRO A 473 4.35 8.64 10.45
N ALA A 474 4.52 9.18 9.24
CA ALA A 474 4.91 8.38 8.10
C ALA A 474 6.32 7.80 8.34
N GLN A 475 6.59 6.61 7.83
CA GLN A 475 7.90 5.96 7.91
C GLN A 475 8.40 5.67 6.51
N LEU A 476 9.67 5.92 6.27
CA LEU A 476 10.37 5.55 5.06
C LEU A 476 11.41 4.48 5.39
N LEU A 477 11.04 3.23 5.13
CA LEU A 477 11.88 2.06 5.39
C LEU A 477 12.85 1.87 4.23
N VAL A 478 14.04 2.43 4.36
CA VAL A 478 15.09 2.31 3.34
C VAL A 478 15.83 1.00 3.55
N ASN A 479 15.92 0.22 2.49
CA ASN A 479 16.65 -1.03 2.44
C ASN A 479 18.16 -0.75 2.38
N THR A 480 18.91 -1.27 3.32
CA THR A 480 20.36 -1.05 3.42
C THR A 480 21.17 -2.33 3.25
N LEU A 481 20.58 -3.40 2.72
CA LEU A 481 21.27 -4.68 2.54
C LEU A 481 22.43 -4.55 1.57
N GLY A 482 22.27 -3.85 0.47
CA GLY A 482 23.30 -3.61 -0.53
C GLY A 482 24.49 -2.78 -0.04
N GLU A 483 24.33 -1.96 1.00
CA GLU A 483 25.38 -1.08 1.54
C GLU A 483 26.40 -1.81 2.45
N ARG A 484 26.20 -3.06 2.80
CA ARG A 484 26.88 -3.74 3.94
C ARG A 484 28.17 -4.46 3.64
N GLY A 485 28.80 -4.25 2.49
CA GLY A 485 30.10 -4.83 2.16
C GLY A 485 30.13 -6.37 2.08
N GLY A 486 28.96 -7.02 1.99
CA GLY A 486 28.77 -8.41 1.56
C GLY A 486 28.82 -8.53 0.03
N ALA A 487 28.68 -9.73 -0.51
CA ALA A 487 28.37 -9.90 -1.93
C ALA A 487 26.98 -9.30 -2.18
N ARG A 488 26.90 -8.22 -2.96
CA ARG A 488 25.63 -7.63 -3.38
C ARG A 488 25.07 -8.51 -4.50
N HIS A 489 23.82 -8.90 -4.40
CA HIS A 489 23.13 -9.53 -5.51
C HIS A 489 23.00 -8.55 -6.68
N HIS A 490 22.97 -9.08 -7.89
CA HIS A 490 22.73 -8.31 -9.10
C HIS A 490 21.26 -8.01 -9.29
N TRP A 491 20.95 -6.94 -10.02
CA TRP A 491 19.59 -6.52 -10.31
C TRP A 491 19.47 -5.87 -11.69
N ILE A 492 18.24 -5.74 -12.17
CA ILE A 492 17.88 -4.98 -13.37
C ILE A 492 16.75 -4.04 -13.02
N GLY A 493 16.94 -2.74 -13.26
CA GLY A 493 15.88 -1.73 -13.20
C GLY A 493 15.39 -1.36 -14.60
N LEU A 494 14.08 -1.42 -14.83
CA LEU A 494 13.47 -1.12 -16.12
C LEU A 494 12.35 -0.10 -15.96
N ARG A 495 12.42 0.98 -16.75
CA ARG A 495 11.30 1.85 -17.04
C ARG A 495 10.80 1.54 -18.44
N LEU A 496 9.52 1.25 -18.60
CA LEU A 496 8.93 1.01 -19.91
C LEU A 496 8.29 2.29 -20.44
N ALA A 497 8.53 2.59 -21.72
CA ALA A 497 7.97 3.76 -22.38
C ALA A 497 7.34 3.36 -23.72
N GLY A 498 6.10 3.71 -23.94
CA GLY A 498 5.40 3.51 -25.20
C GLY A 498 5.66 4.61 -26.20
N THR A 499 5.24 4.41 -27.43
CA THR A 499 5.30 5.40 -28.50
C THR A 499 4.08 6.34 -28.49
N ALA A 500 2.92 5.88 -28.01
CA ALA A 500 1.70 6.64 -27.87
C ALA A 500 1.46 7.04 -26.41
N ALA A 501 1.42 6.08 -25.49
CA ALA A 501 1.52 6.31 -24.05
C ALA A 501 3.00 6.51 -23.72
N ARG A 502 3.38 7.71 -23.29
CA ARG A 502 4.81 8.09 -23.21
C ARG A 502 5.53 7.54 -22.00
N ARG A 503 4.82 7.07 -20.97
CA ARG A 503 5.47 6.55 -19.75
C ARG A 503 4.73 5.34 -19.16
N ASP A 504 5.52 4.60 -18.41
CA ASP A 504 5.23 3.56 -17.42
C ASP A 504 4.44 2.34 -17.92
N MET A 505 3.70 2.39 -19.00
CA MET A 505 3.03 1.26 -19.68
C MET A 505 2.32 0.25 -18.75
N PRO A 506 1.40 0.69 -17.86
CA PRO A 506 0.68 -0.23 -16.97
C PRO A 506 0.04 -1.40 -17.73
N GLY A 507 0.16 -2.62 -17.18
CA GLY A 507 -0.28 -3.85 -17.81
C GLY A 507 0.78 -4.54 -18.68
N ALA A 508 1.92 -3.89 -18.96
CA ALA A 508 3.04 -4.58 -19.65
C ALA A 508 3.63 -5.68 -18.74
N ARG A 509 4.00 -6.83 -19.34
CA ARG A 509 4.70 -7.91 -18.63
C ARG A 509 6.14 -8.02 -19.10
N VAL A 510 7.04 -8.16 -18.16
CA VAL A 510 8.48 -8.29 -18.36
C VAL A 510 8.92 -9.70 -17.99
N GLU A 511 9.60 -10.38 -18.91
CA GLU A 511 10.26 -11.66 -18.67
C GLU A 511 11.78 -11.48 -18.76
N ILE A 512 12.46 -11.79 -17.67
CA ILE A 512 13.92 -11.88 -17.62
C ILE A 512 14.33 -13.32 -17.91
N VAL A 513 14.79 -13.57 -19.12
CA VAL A 513 15.21 -14.91 -19.54
C VAL A 513 16.66 -15.17 -19.09
N ARG A 514 16.83 -16.16 -18.24
CA ARG A 514 18.12 -16.58 -17.68
C ARG A 514 18.59 -17.90 -18.26
N SER A 515 19.88 -18.04 -18.55
CA SER A 515 20.40 -19.29 -19.13
C SER A 515 20.45 -20.41 -18.08
N GLY A 516 19.70 -21.48 -18.31
CA GLY A 516 19.69 -22.66 -17.44
C GLY A 516 18.96 -22.48 -16.10
N GLN A 517 18.21 -21.42 -15.95
CA GLN A 517 17.36 -21.12 -14.78
C GLN A 517 15.94 -20.75 -15.25
N PRO A 518 14.92 -20.84 -14.39
CA PRO A 518 13.60 -20.29 -14.68
C PRO A 518 13.67 -18.81 -15.02
N SER A 519 12.79 -18.35 -15.90
CA SER A 519 12.60 -16.92 -16.15
C SER A 519 12.01 -16.25 -14.91
N LEU A 520 12.27 -14.94 -14.76
CA LEU A 520 11.61 -14.12 -13.76
C LEU A 520 10.58 -13.24 -14.44
N TRP A 521 9.40 -13.13 -13.86
CA TRP A 521 8.31 -12.36 -14.42
C TRP A 521 7.91 -11.21 -13.49
N ARG A 522 7.67 -10.05 -14.07
CA ARG A 522 7.15 -8.88 -13.36
C ARG A 522 6.13 -8.18 -14.26
N GLN A 523 5.21 -7.48 -13.64
CA GLN A 523 4.23 -6.67 -14.34
C GLN A 523 4.41 -5.20 -13.98
N VAL A 524 4.27 -4.32 -14.97
CA VAL A 524 4.21 -2.88 -14.74
C VAL A 524 2.84 -2.51 -14.19
N ARG A 525 2.78 -1.99 -12.98
CA ARG A 525 1.56 -1.51 -12.34
C ARG A 525 1.88 -0.62 -11.14
N ALA A 526 0.98 0.28 -10.81
CA ALA A 526 1.08 1.14 -9.63
C ALA A 526 0.00 0.83 -8.58
N ASP A 527 -0.92 -0.09 -8.85
CA ASP A 527 -1.97 -0.54 -7.96
C ASP A 527 -1.50 -1.65 -6.99
N GLY A 528 -2.41 -2.20 -6.22
CA GLY A 528 -2.12 -3.17 -5.17
C GLY A 528 -1.98 -2.52 -3.80
N SER A 529 -1.55 -3.32 -2.80
CA SER A 529 -1.46 -2.90 -1.41
C SER A 529 -2.81 -2.49 -0.80
N TYR A 530 -2.85 -1.45 0.02
CA TYR A 530 -4.04 -0.89 0.62
C TYR A 530 -4.06 0.62 0.39
N ALA A 531 -5.02 1.09 -0.39
CA ALA A 531 -5.26 2.51 -0.65
C ALA A 531 -4.00 3.30 -1.10
N SER A 532 -3.03 2.63 -1.72
CA SER A 532 -1.70 3.16 -1.99
C SER A 532 -1.34 3.05 -3.47
N ALA A 533 -0.35 3.85 -3.89
CA ALA A 533 0.24 3.78 -5.23
C ALA A 533 1.72 3.41 -5.15
N ASN A 534 2.11 2.34 -5.85
CA ASN A 534 3.47 1.84 -5.91
C ASN A 534 4.26 2.48 -7.06
N ASP A 535 5.58 2.33 -7.03
CA ASP A 535 6.45 2.64 -8.17
C ASP A 535 6.08 1.75 -9.38
N PRO A 536 5.70 2.32 -10.53
CA PRO A 536 5.38 1.53 -11.72
C PRO A 536 6.61 0.96 -12.43
N ARG A 537 7.81 1.34 -12.05
CA ARG A 537 9.04 0.79 -12.62
C ARG A 537 9.22 -0.67 -12.20
N VAL A 538 9.91 -1.44 -13.02
CA VAL A 538 10.17 -2.86 -12.76
C VAL A 538 11.56 -3.04 -12.21
N LEU A 539 11.68 -3.52 -10.98
CA LEU A 539 12.94 -3.95 -10.37
C LEU A 539 12.94 -5.49 -10.27
N VAL A 540 14.06 -6.11 -10.65
CA VAL A 540 14.21 -7.57 -10.66
C VAL A 540 15.54 -7.96 -10.08
N GLY A 541 15.57 -8.63 -8.95
CA GLY A 541 16.76 -9.26 -8.41
C GLY A 541 17.21 -10.45 -9.25
N LEU A 542 18.50 -10.66 -9.34
CA LEU A 542 19.12 -11.72 -10.16
C LEU A 542 19.93 -12.72 -9.31
N GLY A 543 20.05 -12.50 -8.01
CA GLY A 543 20.94 -13.25 -7.14
C GLY A 543 22.41 -13.01 -7.48
N ASP A 544 23.22 -14.06 -7.30
CA ASP A 544 24.67 -14.03 -7.56
C ASP A 544 25.04 -14.00 -9.06
N SER A 545 24.07 -14.10 -9.97
CA SER A 545 24.33 -14.29 -11.40
C SER A 545 23.85 -13.11 -12.25
N ALA A 546 24.79 -12.37 -12.83
CA ALA A 546 24.50 -11.35 -13.84
C ALA A 546 24.18 -11.95 -15.24
N ALA A 547 24.00 -13.27 -15.38
CA ALA A 547 23.82 -13.93 -16.68
C ALA A 547 22.38 -13.87 -17.16
N VAL A 548 22.01 -12.76 -17.78
CA VAL A 548 20.72 -12.57 -18.46
C VAL A 548 20.91 -12.82 -19.96
N SER A 549 20.09 -13.69 -20.54
CA SER A 549 20.14 -14.00 -21.96
C SER A 549 19.40 -12.96 -22.79
N ARG A 550 18.26 -12.50 -22.31
CA ARG A 550 17.45 -11.42 -22.91
C ARG A 550 16.38 -10.96 -21.94
N VAL A 551 15.84 -9.78 -22.22
CA VAL A 551 14.58 -9.30 -21.64
C VAL A 551 13.52 -9.33 -22.73
N ARG A 552 12.37 -9.90 -22.40
CA ARG A 552 11.18 -9.90 -23.25
C ARG A 552 10.11 -9.04 -22.59
N VAL A 553 9.50 -8.15 -23.37
CA VAL A 553 8.38 -7.31 -22.93
C VAL A 553 7.17 -7.64 -23.78
N ARG A 554 6.07 -8.01 -23.14
CA ARG A 554 4.74 -8.03 -23.74
C ARG A 554 4.03 -6.73 -23.37
N TRP A 555 3.81 -5.89 -24.37
CA TRP A 555 3.16 -4.59 -24.22
C TRP A 555 1.66 -4.74 -23.96
N PRO A 556 0.98 -3.72 -23.41
CA PRO A 556 -0.46 -3.79 -23.10
C PRO A 556 -1.33 -4.11 -24.34
N ASP A 557 -0.91 -3.71 -25.54
CA ASP A 557 -1.57 -4.03 -26.80
C ASP A 557 -1.35 -5.47 -27.29
N GLY A 558 -0.54 -6.26 -26.56
CA GLY A 558 -0.22 -7.66 -26.85
C GLY A 558 0.98 -7.89 -27.77
N ARG A 559 1.61 -6.84 -28.30
CA ARG A 559 2.87 -6.98 -29.04
C ARG A 559 3.98 -7.42 -28.10
N THR A 560 4.91 -8.20 -28.61
CA THR A 560 6.08 -8.67 -27.84
C THR A 560 7.36 -8.21 -28.51
N GLU A 561 8.31 -7.71 -27.70
CA GLU A 561 9.63 -7.32 -28.13
C GLU A 561 10.71 -7.95 -27.26
N GLU A 562 11.92 -8.11 -27.81
CA GLU A 562 13.05 -8.73 -27.10
C GLU A 562 14.31 -7.87 -27.19
N TRP A 563 14.98 -7.66 -26.05
CA TRP A 563 16.29 -7.04 -25.96
C TRP A 563 17.32 -8.09 -25.55
N ASN A 564 18.30 -8.33 -26.43
CA ASN A 564 19.39 -9.30 -26.20
C ASN A 564 20.57 -8.71 -25.40
N THR A 565 20.54 -7.42 -25.14
CA THR A 565 21.56 -6.72 -24.34
C THR A 565 20.86 -5.71 -23.45
N VAL A 566 20.93 -5.93 -22.16
CA VAL A 566 20.41 -5.03 -21.11
C VAL A 566 21.50 -4.77 -20.09
N GLY A 567 21.45 -3.60 -19.46
CA GLY A 567 22.39 -3.25 -18.39
C GLY A 567 22.02 -3.96 -17.09
N ILE A 568 23.04 -4.44 -16.40
CA ILE A 568 22.93 -5.01 -15.05
C ILE A 568 23.34 -3.93 -14.04
N ASP A 569 22.75 -3.98 -12.82
CA ASP A 569 23.02 -3.08 -11.70
C ASP A 569 22.78 -1.60 -12.04
N ARG A 570 21.73 -1.34 -12.79
CA ARG A 570 21.31 0.02 -13.17
C ARG A 570 19.88 0.10 -13.65
N TRP A 571 19.31 1.27 -13.54
CA TRP A 571 18.08 1.68 -14.21
C TRP A 571 18.30 1.96 -15.69
N GLN A 572 17.36 1.58 -16.55
CA GLN A 572 17.35 1.84 -17.98
C GLN A 572 15.94 1.89 -18.54
N THR A 573 15.74 2.66 -19.60
CA THR A 573 14.44 2.76 -20.28
C THR A 573 14.40 1.86 -21.50
N LEU A 574 13.39 0.99 -21.58
CA LEU A 574 13.05 0.25 -22.78
C LEU A 574 11.90 0.94 -23.50
N VAL A 575 12.14 1.38 -24.72
CA VAL A 575 11.15 2.10 -25.52
C VAL A 575 10.51 1.15 -26.53
N GLU A 576 9.20 1.12 -26.60
CA GLU A 576 8.44 0.37 -27.58
C GLU A 576 8.93 0.64 -29.00
N GLY A 577 9.10 -0.40 -29.81
CA GLY A 577 9.64 -0.29 -31.18
C GLY A 577 11.16 -0.13 -31.27
N SER A 578 11.90 -0.12 -30.14
CA SER A 578 13.35 0.04 -30.13
C SER A 578 14.15 -1.25 -29.99
N ALA A 579 13.50 -2.38 -29.80
CA ALA A 579 14.16 -3.69 -29.68
C ALA A 579 15.03 -4.02 -30.92
N ARG A 580 16.24 -4.59 -30.69
CA ARG A 580 17.19 -4.94 -31.76
C ARG A 580 17.77 -6.33 -31.57
#